data_2cc3977b11a8b55758ba682512380a3a
#
_entry.id   2cc3977b11a8b55758ba682512380a3a
#
_cell.length_a   1.000
_cell.length_b   1.000
_cell.length_c   1.000
_cell.angle_alpha   90.00
_cell.angle_beta   90.00
_cell.angle_gamma   90.00
#
_symmetry.space_group_name_H-M   'P 1'
#
loop_
_entity.id
_entity.type
_entity.pdbx_description
1 polymer ?
#
loop_
_entity_poly.entity_id
_entity_poly.type
_entity_poly.pdbx_seq_one_letter_code
_entity_poly.pdbx_strand_id
1 'polypeptide(L)'
;RAAMAEFYRLTGRRYGLIESHQMEDAEYAILAIGSTAETAIGSIDHIRAHEGIKVGVVAITSYRPFPAVEIVTALQHVKAFSVLERLDIPLGPDNPLTTDIEASLAKAAMGSPGFPRLTTMPICYSGSAGLGSRDVTAGHMVAVARNMAGATQGKRYFTLGIDHPLALTVEEEPDVRPAGSFSIRGHSVGGYGSVTTNKVIATMIGDIFGFPVQASPKYGSEKKGLPTNTYLTTTKEGKILTHSELQQVEFVPLMDPTTWNMGNPCVGLQEGGAIFQHTDVEEPQRLWDALPIWAKYFMVDHHIRFFGVDTVRIARACCKSDDSLIQRFQGVVLLGVFLRVTPFKAEAGMSDDALFSKVEAPLRKYFGKKGEAVVADNLRAVRMGYEEVFEVPRAIMEATPAAVLAKGKEEWDAKGKDVNAFFI
;
A
#
# COMPACT_ATOMS: atom_id res chain seq x y z
N ARG A 1 -24.44 -16.16 13.77
CA ARG A 1 -25.17 -16.31 12.50
C ARG A 1 -26.42 -15.43 12.44
N ALA A 2 -27.29 -15.40 13.49
CA ALA A 2 -28.48 -14.54 13.49
C ALA A 2 -28.13 -13.06 13.31
N ALA A 3 -27.12 -12.54 14.05
CA ALA A 3 -26.66 -11.17 13.91
C ALA A 3 -26.12 -10.84 12.51
N MET A 4 -25.42 -11.78 11.86
CA MET A 4 -24.96 -11.62 10.46
C MET A 4 -26.11 -11.58 9.47
N ALA A 5 -27.16 -12.40 9.68
CA ALA A 5 -28.36 -12.38 8.86
C ALA A 5 -29.12 -11.04 9.01
N GLU A 6 -29.22 -10.53 10.23
CA GLU A 6 -29.84 -9.23 10.49
C GLU A 6 -29.03 -8.09 9.90
N PHE A 7 -27.69 -8.14 10.00
CA PHE A 7 -26.82 -7.15 9.37
C PHE A 7 -26.99 -7.13 7.84
N TYR A 8 -27.09 -8.33 7.22
CA TYR A 8 -27.38 -8.43 5.78
C TYR A 8 -28.73 -7.79 5.43
N ARG A 9 -29.76 -8.06 6.23
CA ARG A 9 -31.09 -7.48 6.01
C ARG A 9 -31.09 -5.94 6.07
N LEU A 10 -30.27 -5.37 6.96
CA LEU A 10 -30.18 -3.92 7.16
C LEU A 10 -29.30 -3.21 6.13
N THR A 11 -28.25 -3.86 5.64
CA THR A 11 -27.17 -3.20 4.87
C THR A 11 -26.99 -3.75 3.46
N GLY A 12 -27.57 -4.91 3.14
CA GLY A 12 -27.28 -5.66 1.91
C GLY A 12 -25.89 -6.33 1.91
N ARG A 13 -25.09 -6.17 2.96
CA ARG A 13 -23.74 -6.77 3.06
C ARG A 13 -23.84 -8.12 3.75
N ARG A 14 -23.37 -9.16 3.05
CA ARG A 14 -23.40 -10.54 3.55
C ARG A 14 -22.03 -10.92 4.08
N TYR A 15 -21.99 -11.39 5.34
CA TYR A 15 -20.79 -11.96 5.97
C TYR A 15 -21.09 -13.39 6.44
N GLY A 16 -20.15 -14.31 6.18
CA GLY A 16 -20.12 -15.65 6.76
C GLY A 16 -19.19 -15.70 7.98
N LEU A 17 -19.09 -16.87 8.62
CA LEU A 17 -18.05 -17.14 9.62
C LEU A 17 -16.67 -17.28 8.97
N ILE A 18 -16.67 -17.75 7.72
CA ILE A 18 -15.56 -17.72 6.77
C ILE A 18 -16.06 -17.18 5.44
N GLU A 19 -15.13 -16.71 4.61
CA GLU A 19 -15.35 -16.40 3.20
C GLU A 19 -14.37 -17.23 2.37
N SER A 20 -14.88 -17.96 1.37
CA SER A 20 -14.09 -18.80 0.48
C SER A 20 -13.94 -18.12 -0.88
N HIS A 21 -12.71 -18.05 -1.39
CA HIS A 21 -12.38 -17.46 -2.69
C HIS A 21 -11.67 -18.48 -3.55
N GLN A 22 -12.22 -18.79 -4.72
CA GLN A 22 -11.71 -19.76 -5.71
C GLN A 22 -11.34 -21.12 -5.10
N MET A 23 -12.17 -21.60 -4.15
CA MET A 23 -11.96 -22.89 -3.50
C MET A 23 -12.55 -24.08 -4.28
N GLU A 24 -13.39 -23.84 -5.30
CA GLU A 24 -14.16 -24.87 -6.01
C GLU A 24 -13.27 -25.91 -6.71
N ASP A 25 -12.16 -25.48 -7.26
CA ASP A 25 -11.17 -26.32 -7.97
C ASP A 25 -9.77 -26.23 -7.35
N ALA A 26 -9.66 -25.67 -6.14
CA ALA A 26 -8.39 -25.46 -5.49
C ALA A 26 -7.71 -26.78 -5.10
N GLU A 27 -6.44 -26.92 -5.44
CA GLU A 27 -5.58 -27.98 -4.96
C GLU A 27 -4.85 -27.60 -3.67
N TYR A 28 -4.69 -26.29 -3.46
CA TYR A 28 -4.03 -25.67 -2.31
C TYR A 28 -4.90 -24.57 -1.73
N ALA A 29 -4.77 -24.31 -0.42
CA ALA A 29 -5.50 -23.22 0.23
C ALA A 29 -4.61 -22.38 1.12
N ILE A 30 -4.84 -21.06 1.14
CA ILE A 30 -4.27 -20.15 2.12
C ILE A 30 -5.37 -19.76 3.10
N LEU A 31 -5.09 -19.90 4.40
CA LEU A 31 -6.00 -19.51 5.48
C LEU A 31 -5.38 -18.35 6.26
N ALA A 32 -6.13 -17.30 6.47
CA ALA A 32 -5.69 -16.15 7.25
C ALA A 32 -6.86 -15.35 7.82
N ILE A 33 -6.55 -14.39 8.69
CA ILE A 33 -7.49 -13.45 9.30
C ILE A 33 -7.14 -12.02 8.85
N GLY A 34 -8.18 -11.20 8.61
CA GLY A 34 -8.04 -9.75 8.38
C GLY A 34 -7.26 -9.39 7.11
N SER A 35 -6.40 -8.39 7.20
CA SER A 35 -5.69 -7.84 6.03
C SER A 35 -4.78 -8.86 5.32
N THR A 36 -4.22 -9.82 6.04
CA THR A 36 -3.42 -10.90 5.43
C THR A 36 -4.29 -11.76 4.51
N ALA A 37 -5.54 -12.06 4.90
CA ALA A 37 -6.48 -12.77 4.04
C ALA A 37 -6.87 -11.94 2.80
N GLU A 38 -7.09 -10.64 2.95
CA GLU A 38 -7.39 -9.77 1.81
C GLU A 38 -6.21 -9.69 0.83
N THR A 39 -4.96 -9.57 1.32
CA THR A 39 -3.76 -9.64 0.47
C THR A 39 -3.67 -10.98 -0.27
N ALA A 40 -3.96 -12.10 0.40
CA ALA A 40 -4.00 -13.41 -0.25
C ALA A 40 -5.07 -13.46 -1.36
N ILE A 41 -6.29 -12.97 -1.09
CA ILE A 41 -7.39 -12.90 -2.08
C ILE A 41 -6.96 -12.06 -3.29
N GLY A 42 -6.36 -10.89 -3.06
CA GLY A 42 -5.88 -10.02 -4.15
C GLY A 42 -4.79 -10.66 -5.01
N SER A 43 -4.08 -11.67 -4.49
CA SER A 43 -2.97 -12.34 -5.18
C SER A 43 -3.37 -13.60 -5.95
N ILE A 44 -4.58 -14.14 -5.73
CA ILE A 44 -4.98 -15.44 -6.29
C ILE A 44 -4.93 -15.47 -7.82
N ASP A 45 -5.49 -14.46 -8.46
CA ASP A 45 -5.57 -14.41 -9.93
C ASP A 45 -4.18 -14.41 -10.56
N HIS A 46 -3.26 -13.63 -9.98
CA HIS A 46 -1.86 -13.63 -10.40
C HIS A 46 -1.22 -15.01 -10.23
N ILE A 47 -1.34 -15.62 -9.05
CA ILE A 47 -0.75 -16.94 -8.76
C ILE A 47 -1.30 -17.99 -9.73
N ARG A 48 -2.59 -18.04 -9.97
CA ARG A 48 -3.20 -18.99 -10.89
C ARG A 48 -2.77 -18.79 -12.32
N ALA A 49 -2.71 -17.52 -12.77
CA ALA A 49 -2.38 -17.19 -14.15
C ALA A 49 -0.88 -17.37 -14.48
N HIS A 50 0.02 -17.00 -13.57
CA HIS A 50 1.45 -16.96 -13.85
C HIS A 50 2.22 -18.16 -13.29
N GLU A 51 1.78 -18.71 -12.14
CA GLU A 51 2.40 -19.89 -11.54
C GLU A 51 1.73 -21.21 -11.95
N GLY A 52 0.50 -21.14 -12.49
CA GLY A 52 -0.31 -22.34 -12.78
C GLY A 52 -0.74 -23.11 -11.53
N ILE A 53 -0.61 -22.53 -10.32
CA ILE A 53 -0.92 -23.19 -9.06
C ILE A 53 -2.40 -22.91 -8.72
N LYS A 54 -3.21 -23.96 -8.62
CA LYS A 54 -4.63 -23.86 -8.25
C LYS A 54 -4.77 -23.60 -6.75
N VAL A 55 -4.50 -22.39 -6.32
CA VAL A 55 -4.67 -21.95 -4.94
C VAL A 55 -6.03 -21.26 -4.74
N GLY A 56 -6.66 -21.51 -3.58
CA GLY A 56 -7.81 -20.75 -3.10
C GLY A 56 -7.49 -20.10 -1.75
N VAL A 57 -8.38 -19.25 -1.26
CA VAL A 57 -8.25 -18.60 0.05
C VAL A 57 -9.49 -18.83 0.90
N VAL A 58 -9.28 -19.14 2.17
CA VAL A 58 -10.31 -19.16 3.21
C VAL A 58 -10.01 -18.03 4.18
N ALA A 59 -10.75 -16.94 4.04
CA ALA A 59 -10.67 -15.80 4.96
C ALA A 59 -11.55 -16.07 6.19
N ILE A 60 -10.97 -16.07 7.38
CA ILE A 60 -11.68 -16.33 8.61
C ILE A 60 -12.21 -15.00 9.16
N THR A 61 -13.54 -14.82 9.12
CA THR A 61 -14.23 -13.61 9.56
C THR A 61 -14.51 -13.65 11.07
N SER A 62 -14.82 -14.85 11.61
CA SER A 62 -15.09 -15.03 13.04
C SER A 62 -14.17 -16.10 13.63
N TYR A 63 -13.24 -15.67 14.49
CA TYR A 63 -12.34 -16.59 15.20
C TYR A 63 -13.03 -17.27 16.39
N ARG A 64 -13.99 -16.62 17.03
CA ARG A 64 -14.82 -17.17 18.11
C ARG A 64 -16.28 -16.72 17.96
N PRO A 65 -17.25 -17.62 17.90
CA PRO A 65 -17.11 -19.09 17.91
C PRO A 65 -16.31 -19.60 16.70
N PHE A 66 -15.46 -20.60 16.92
CA PHE A 66 -14.58 -21.13 15.89
C PHE A 66 -15.38 -21.85 14.79
N PRO A 67 -15.21 -21.53 13.49
CA PRO A 67 -15.98 -22.07 12.39
C PRO A 67 -15.45 -23.43 11.92
N ALA A 68 -15.31 -24.37 12.84
CA ALA A 68 -14.63 -25.66 12.61
C ALA A 68 -15.21 -26.45 11.44
N VAL A 69 -16.53 -26.54 11.36
CA VAL A 69 -17.23 -27.32 10.31
C VAL A 69 -17.05 -26.65 8.95
N GLU A 70 -17.19 -25.33 8.90
CA GLU A 70 -17.04 -24.56 7.67
C GLU A 70 -15.61 -24.68 7.12
N ILE A 71 -14.60 -24.58 7.98
CA ILE A 71 -13.18 -24.72 7.59
C ILE A 71 -12.89 -26.12 7.07
N VAL A 72 -13.33 -27.17 7.80
CA VAL A 72 -13.13 -28.55 7.36
C VAL A 72 -13.83 -28.80 6.03
N THR A 73 -15.03 -28.25 5.84
CA THR A 73 -15.76 -28.38 4.57
C THR A 73 -15.00 -27.74 3.41
N ALA A 74 -14.39 -26.58 3.64
CA ALA A 74 -13.61 -25.89 2.62
C ALA A 74 -12.31 -26.65 2.29
N LEU A 75 -11.71 -27.35 3.26
CA LEU A 75 -10.41 -28.02 3.10
C LEU A 75 -10.49 -29.50 2.68
N GLN A 76 -11.68 -30.11 2.68
CA GLN A 76 -11.82 -31.57 2.50
C GLN A 76 -11.29 -32.15 1.18
N HIS A 77 -11.08 -31.30 0.17
CA HIS A 77 -10.65 -31.71 -1.18
C HIS A 77 -9.26 -31.18 -1.56
N VAL A 78 -8.63 -30.33 -0.74
CA VAL A 78 -7.30 -29.80 -1.05
C VAL A 78 -6.19 -30.79 -0.68
N LYS A 79 -5.07 -30.72 -1.40
CA LYS A 79 -3.86 -31.52 -1.12
C LYS A 79 -3.10 -30.98 0.09
N ALA A 80 -3.02 -29.65 0.18
CA ALA A 80 -2.33 -28.96 1.24
C ALA A 80 -2.93 -27.57 1.50
N PHE A 81 -2.67 -27.05 2.69
CA PHE A 81 -3.06 -25.68 3.05
C PHE A 81 -2.00 -25.03 3.90
N SER A 82 -1.95 -23.71 3.83
CA SER A 82 -1.07 -22.87 4.63
C SER A 82 -1.89 -21.98 5.55
N VAL A 83 -1.54 -21.92 6.83
CA VAL A 83 -2.13 -21.00 7.80
C VAL A 83 -1.15 -19.87 8.04
N LEU A 84 -1.58 -18.61 7.85
CA LEU A 84 -0.75 -17.43 8.06
C LEU A 84 -1.23 -16.67 9.29
N GLU A 85 -0.36 -16.56 10.29
CA GLU A 85 -0.65 -15.89 11.56
C GLU A 85 0.35 -14.78 11.86
N ARG A 86 -0.12 -13.64 12.39
CA ARG A 86 0.74 -12.51 12.77
C ARG A 86 1.32 -12.67 14.18
N LEU A 87 1.76 -13.85 14.47
CA LEU A 87 2.41 -14.21 15.73
C LEU A 87 3.29 -15.44 15.53
N ASP A 88 4.09 -15.74 16.53
CA ASP A 88 4.87 -16.95 16.63
C ASP A 88 4.85 -17.42 18.10
N ILE A 89 4.59 -18.70 18.34
CA ILE A 89 4.57 -19.29 19.69
C ILE A 89 5.65 -20.37 19.79
N PRO A 90 6.89 -19.99 20.18
CA PRO A 90 8.03 -20.91 20.15
C PRO A 90 7.95 -22.04 21.17
N LEU A 91 7.08 -21.96 22.19
CA LEU A 91 6.92 -22.95 23.24
C LEU A 91 5.62 -23.79 23.11
N GLY A 92 4.82 -23.53 22.06
CA GLY A 92 3.62 -24.31 21.74
C GLY A 92 3.91 -25.39 20.71
N PRO A 93 2.93 -26.29 20.47
CA PRO A 93 3.05 -27.27 19.39
C PRO A 93 2.95 -26.59 18.01
N ASP A 94 2.18 -25.52 17.92
CA ASP A 94 1.99 -24.67 16.75
C ASP A 94 1.31 -23.34 17.13
N ASN A 95 1.12 -22.45 16.15
CA ASN A 95 0.36 -21.23 16.35
C ASN A 95 -1.13 -21.51 16.62
N PRO A 96 -1.86 -20.66 17.35
CA PRO A 96 -3.20 -20.98 17.86
C PRO A 96 -4.24 -21.29 16.77
N LEU A 97 -4.25 -20.53 15.67
CA LEU A 97 -5.19 -20.77 14.56
C LEU A 97 -4.86 -22.10 13.88
N THR A 98 -3.59 -22.36 13.62
CA THR A 98 -3.11 -23.62 13.06
C THR A 98 -3.55 -24.80 13.96
N THR A 99 -3.32 -24.71 15.26
CA THR A 99 -3.74 -25.73 16.24
C THR A 99 -5.25 -25.98 16.22
N ASP A 100 -6.07 -24.91 16.19
CA ASP A 100 -7.54 -25.04 16.14
C ASP A 100 -8.01 -25.71 14.85
N ILE A 101 -7.37 -25.42 13.70
CA ILE A 101 -7.69 -26.02 12.40
C ILE A 101 -7.31 -27.49 12.40
N GLU A 102 -6.10 -27.84 12.83
CA GLU A 102 -5.62 -29.23 12.90
C GLU A 102 -6.48 -30.07 13.84
N ALA A 103 -6.87 -29.53 14.98
CA ALA A 103 -7.80 -30.20 15.90
C ALA A 103 -9.17 -30.45 15.26
N SER A 104 -9.66 -29.52 14.43
CA SER A 104 -10.92 -29.67 13.70
C SER A 104 -10.84 -30.72 12.60
N LEU A 105 -9.74 -30.75 11.84
CA LEU A 105 -9.46 -31.79 10.84
C LEU A 105 -9.34 -33.16 11.49
N ALA A 106 -8.64 -33.27 12.62
CA ALA A 106 -8.54 -34.51 13.37
C ALA A 106 -9.91 -35.06 13.83
N LYS A 107 -10.80 -34.18 14.34
CA LYS A 107 -12.18 -34.54 14.68
C LYS A 107 -12.94 -35.09 13.47
N ALA A 108 -12.81 -34.43 12.31
CA ALA A 108 -13.43 -34.91 11.08
C ALA A 108 -12.89 -36.26 10.62
N ALA A 109 -11.58 -36.48 10.69
CA ALA A 109 -10.94 -37.74 10.36
C ALA A 109 -11.39 -38.89 11.30
N MET A 110 -11.63 -38.58 12.58
CA MET A 110 -12.18 -39.53 13.55
C MET A 110 -13.69 -39.77 13.40
N GLY A 111 -14.38 -39.09 12.47
CA GLY A 111 -15.79 -39.22 12.26
C GLY A 111 -16.65 -38.59 13.34
N SER A 112 -16.20 -37.54 14.01
CA SER A 112 -16.95 -36.85 15.06
C SER A 112 -18.27 -36.30 14.53
N PRO A 113 -19.38 -36.41 15.29
CA PRO A 113 -20.68 -35.92 14.88
C PRO A 113 -20.67 -34.45 14.50
N GLY A 114 -21.36 -34.09 13.41
CA GLY A 114 -21.45 -32.69 12.92
C GLY A 114 -20.31 -32.25 12.01
N PHE A 115 -19.25 -33.05 11.86
CA PHE A 115 -18.17 -32.79 10.90
C PHE A 115 -18.42 -33.54 9.57
N PRO A 116 -18.02 -32.99 8.42
CA PRO A 116 -17.96 -33.75 7.18
C PRO A 116 -16.90 -34.85 7.33
N ARG A 117 -17.13 -35.98 6.65
CA ARG A 117 -16.19 -37.09 6.68
C ARG A 117 -14.93 -36.72 5.89
N LEU A 118 -13.78 -36.76 6.53
CA LEU A 118 -12.49 -36.53 5.91
C LEU A 118 -11.81 -37.89 5.60
N THR A 119 -11.55 -38.17 4.32
CA THR A 119 -10.94 -39.44 3.88
C THR A 119 -9.41 -39.33 3.78
N THR A 120 -8.90 -38.15 3.54
CA THR A 120 -7.47 -37.84 3.43
C THR A 120 -7.18 -36.55 4.19
N MET A 121 -6.15 -36.57 5.03
CA MET A 121 -5.68 -35.38 5.74
C MET A 121 -4.87 -34.53 4.77
N PRO A 122 -5.26 -33.26 4.53
CA PRO A 122 -4.43 -32.34 3.77
C PRO A 122 -3.16 -32.00 4.56
N ILE A 123 -2.08 -31.70 3.84
CA ILE A 123 -0.82 -31.31 4.45
C ILE A 123 -0.93 -29.87 4.99
N CYS A 124 -0.64 -29.67 6.29
CA CYS A 124 -0.61 -28.36 6.92
C CYS A 124 0.77 -27.71 6.79
N TYR A 125 0.81 -26.44 6.47
CA TYR A 125 1.98 -25.56 6.51
C TYR A 125 1.69 -24.37 7.43
N SER A 126 2.52 -24.16 8.45
CA SER A 126 2.34 -23.11 9.45
C SER A 126 3.30 -21.95 9.16
N GLY A 127 2.75 -20.76 8.95
CA GLY A 127 3.48 -19.56 8.60
C GLY A 127 3.34 -18.44 9.61
N SER A 128 4.46 -17.99 10.19
CA SER A 128 4.52 -16.78 11.02
C SER A 128 4.79 -15.57 10.11
N ALA A 129 3.85 -14.64 10.02
CA ALA A 129 3.86 -13.53 9.08
C ALA A 129 3.70 -12.17 9.80
N GLY A 130 4.33 -11.12 9.29
CA GLY A 130 4.16 -9.77 9.81
C GLY A 130 4.73 -9.53 11.20
N LEU A 131 5.67 -10.36 11.65
CA LEU A 131 6.37 -10.20 12.92
C LEU A 131 7.19 -8.90 12.93
N GLY A 132 7.27 -8.22 14.08
CA GLY A 132 7.99 -6.95 14.19
C GLY A 132 7.43 -5.85 13.28
N SER A 133 6.14 -5.84 13.02
CA SER A 133 5.45 -4.90 12.11
C SER A 133 5.93 -4.96 10.65
N ARG A 134 6.54 -6.07 10.23
CA ARG A 134 6.89 -6.30 8.83
C ARG A 134 5.64 -6.49 7.99
N ASP A 135 5.73 -6.07 6.73
CA ASP A 135 4.62 -6.21 5.78
C ASP A 135 4.44 -7.63 5.28
N VAL A 136 3.21 -7.91 4.89
CA VAL A 136 2.85 -9.14 4.18
C VAL A 136 2.36 -8.72 2.78
N THR A 137 3.17 -9.00 1.77
CA THR A 137 3.00 -8.52 0.40
C THR A 137 2.42 -9.58 -0.54
N ALA A 138 2.09 -9.20 -1.77
CA ALA A 138 1.67 -10.13 -2.81
C ALA A 138 2.77 -11.15 -3.16
N GLY A 139 4.03 -10.72 -3.19
CA GLY A 139 5.17 -11.61 -3.40
C GLY A 139 5.29 -12.69 -2.32
N HIS A 140 4.96 -12.37 -1.07
CA HIS A 140 4.87 -13.38 -0.02
C HIS A 140 3.79 -14.43 -0.30
N MET A 141 2.64 -14.05 -0.87
CA MET A 141 1.58 -15.01 -1.22
C MET A 141 2.01 -15.94 -2.36
N VAL A 142 2.75 -15.42 -3.35
CA VAL A 142 3.39 -16.23 -4.40
C VAL A 142 4.35 -17.24 -3.78
N ALA A 143 5.24 -16.78 -2.88
CA ALA A 143 6.19 -17.66 -2.19
C ALA A 143 5.51 -18.76 -1.37
N VAL A 144 4.39 -18.44 -0.68
CA VAL A 144 3.60 -19.43 0.08
C VAL A 144 2.98 -20.46 -0.86
N ALA A 145 2.42 -20.05 -2.00
CA ALA A 145 1.84 -20.98 -2.97
C ALA A 145 2.90 -21.92 -3.57
N ARG A 146 4.06 -21.37 -3.97
CA ARG A 146 5.22 -22.16 -4.45
C ARG A 146 5.71 -23.14 -3.38
N ASN A 147 5.76 -22.72 -2.12
CA ASN A 147 6.18 -23.57 -1.00
C ASN A 147 5.24 -24.77 -0.80
N MET A 148 3.92 -24.57 -0.91
CA MET A 148 2.95 -25.67 -0.84
C MET A 148 3.05 -26.60 -2.05
N ALA A 149 3.20 -26.05 -3.26
CA ALA A 149 3.30 -26.81 -4.50
C ALA A 149 4.61 -27.60 -4.61
N GLY A 150 5.67 -27.20 -3.92
CA GLY A 150 6.98 -27.87 -3.83
C GLY A 150 6.96 -29.21 -3.10
N ALA A 151 5.84 -29.64 -2.58
CA ALA A 151 5.62 -30.94 -1.92
C ALA A 151 6.67 -31.27 -0.84
N THR A 152 7.52 -32.27 -1.08
CA THR A 152 8.52 -32.73 -0.10
C THR A 152 9.66 -31.74 0.17
N GLN A 153 9.86 -30.75 -0.68
CA GLN A 153 10.86 -29.70 -0.50
C GLN A 153 10.33 -28.44 0.20
N GLY A 154 9.00 -28.34 0.38
CA GLY A 154 8.36 -27.21 1.05
C GLY A 154 8.67 -27.16 2.54
N LYS A 155 8.94 -25.96 3.05
CA LYS A 155 9.11 -25.72 4.50
C LYS A 155 7.76 -25.80 5.20
N ARG A 156 7.57 -26.82 6.06
CA ARG A 156 6.33 -27.01 6.85
C ARG A 156 6.11 -25.90 7.85
N TYR A 157 7.18 -25.36 8.42
CA TYR A 157 7.21 -24.18 9.25
C TYR A 157 8.03 -23.12 8.53
N PHE A 158 7.48 -21.93 8.43
CA PHE A 158 8.16 -20.84 7.71
C PHE A 158 7.80 -19.45 8.26
N THR A 159 8.60 -18.48 7.91
CA THR A 159 8.38 -17.08 8.25
C THR A 159 8.32 -16.22 6.99
N LEU A 160 7.62 -15.09 7.07
CA LEU A 160 7.50 -14.09 6.01
C LEU A 160 7.99 -12.73 6.47
N GLY A 161 8.81 -12.07 5.65
CA GLY A 161 9.23 -10.69 5.83
C GLY A 161 10.29 -10.44 6.90
N ILE A 162 10.92 -11.48 7.43
CA ILE A 162 12.06 -11.37 8.36
C ILE A 162 13.25 -12.18 7.86
N ASP A 163 14.45 -11.78 8.24
CA ASP A 163 15.67 -12.54 7.97
C ASP A 163 15.78 -13.71 8.96
N HIS A 164 15.52 -14.90 8.47
CA HIS A 164 15.50 -16.13 9.27
C HIS A 164 15.75 -17.36 8.39
N PRO A 165 16.41 -18.44 8.88
CA PRO A 165 16.62 -19.68 8.10
C PRO A 165 15.32 -20.32 7.57
N LEU A 166 14.20 -20.11 8.24
CA LEU A 166 12.89 -20.59 7.81
C LEU A 166 12.16 -19.58 6.89
N ALA A 167 12.73 -18.43 6.58
CA ALA A 167 12.08 -17.46 5.70
C ALA A 167 11.85 -18.04 4.31
N LEU A 168 10.70 -17.72 3.72
CA LEU A 168 10.46 -17.92 2.30
C LEU A 168 11.03 -16.73 1.53
N THR A 169 11.72 -17.04 0.44
CA THR A 169 12.29 -16.02 -0.44
C THR A 169 11.22 -15.44 -1.34
N VAL A 170 11.14 -14.12 -1.39
CA VAL A 170 10.33 -13.38 -2.37
C VAL A 170 11.23 -13.05 -3.56
N GLU A 171 10.93 -13.60 -4.71
CA GLU A 171 11.71 -13.39 -5.94
C GLU A 171 11.20 -12.16 -6.70
N GLU A 172 9.90 -11.88 -6.58
CA GLU A 172 9.23 -10.77 -7.28
C GLU A 172 8.07 -10.20 -6.45
N GLU A 173 7.74 -8.95 -6.68
CA GLU A 173 6.56 -8.29 -6.11
C GLU A 173 5.58 -7.95 -7.26
N PRO A 174 4.61 -8.82 -7.53
CA PRO A 174 3.67 -8.60 -8.62
C PRO A 174 2.72 -7.45 -8.31
N ASP A 175 2.34 -6.70 -9.35
CA ASP A 175 1.24 -5.75 -9.25
C ASP A 175 -0.10 -6.50 -9.32
N VAL A 176 -0.74 -6.65 -8.17
CA VAL A 176 -2.04 -7.30 -8.02
C VAL A 176 -3.17 -6.30 -7.77
N ARG A 177 -2.89 -5.02 -7.95
CA ARG A 177 -3.91 -3.97 -7.83
C ARG A 177 -4.94 -4.12 -8.95
N PRO A 178 -6.21 -3.72 -8.74
CA PRO A 178 -7.19 -3.65 -9.82
C PRO A 178 -6.70 -2.79 -10.98
N ALA A 179 -7.12 -3.10 -12.19
CA ALA A 179 -6.79 -2.31 -13.38
C ALA A 179 -7.24 -0.84 -13.19
N GLY A 180 -6.40 0.10 -13.63
CA GLY A 180 -6.65 1.54 -13.44
C GLY A 180 -6.44 2.04 -12.02
N SER A 181 -5.76 1.29 -11.17
CA SER A 181 -5.31 1.78 -9.87
C SER A 181 -4.26 2.88 -10.00
N PHE A 182 -4.28 3.80 -9.05
CA PHE A 182 -3.28 4.86 -8.89
C PHE A 182 -2.84 4.93 -7.44
N SER A 183 -1.55 4.85 -7.21
CA SER A 183 -0.99 4.84 -5.86
C SER A 183 -0.02 6.00 -5.63
N ILE A 184 -0.01 6.49 -4.40
CA ILE A 184 0.84 7.59 -3.92
C ILE A 184 1.62 7.10 -2.71
N ARG A 185 2.93 7.32 -2.72
CA ARG A 185 3.78 7.15 -1.54
C ARG A 185 4.47 8.46 -1.23
N GLY A 186 3.95 9.17 -0.22
CA GLY A 186 4.52 10.44 0.21
C GLY A 186 5.59 10.25 1.28
N HIS A 187 6.71 10.95 1.12
CA HIS A 187 7.79 11.01 2.09
C HIS A 187 7.84 12.39 2.74
N SER A 188 7.90 12.42 4.08
CA SER A 188 7.86 13.65 4.87
C SER A 188 8.57 13.45 6.20
N VAL A 189 8.57 14.50 7.01
CA VAL A 189 9.03 14.48 8.40
C VAL A 189 7.85 14.70 9.34
N GLY A 190 7.86 14.04 10.48
CA GLY A 190 6.82 14.18 11.50
C GLY A 190 6.64 15.63 11.93
N GLY A 191 5.40 16.12 11.87
CA GLY A 191 5.04 17.52 12.18
C GLY A 191 4.67 18.37 10.96
N TYR A 192 5.01 17.97 9.73
CA TYR A 192 4.70 18.72 8.49
C TYR A 192 3.25 18.57 8.01
N GLY A 193 2.39 17.93 8.79
CA GLY A 193 0.97 17.77 8.45
C GLY A 193 0.67 16.69 7.42
N SER A 194 1.67 15.91 7.00
CA SER A 194 1.56 14.88 5.95
C SER A 194 0.43 13.89 6.16
N VAL A 195 0.19 13.43 7.41
CA VAL A 195 -0.92 12.53 7.74
C VAL A 195 -2.29 13.18 7.47
N THR A 196 -2.44 14.47 7.83
CA THR A 196 -3.68 15.21 7.54
C THR A 196 -3.84 15.43 6.04
N THR A 197 -2.76 15.80 5.35
CA THR A 197 -2.74 15.98 3.89
C THR A 197 -3.17 14.72 3.17
N ASN A 198 -2.64 13.56 3.55
CA ASN A 198 -3.03 12.28 2.95
C ASN A 198 -4.52 11.99 3.11
N LYS A 199 -5.10 12.29 4.29
CA LYS A 199 -6.55 12.16 4.53
C LYS A 199 -7.37 13.13 3.68
N VAL A 200 -6.90 14.35 3.48
CA VAL A 200 -7.60 15.34 2.65
C VAL A 200 -7.51 14.93 1.18
N ILE A 201 -6.36 14.45 0.68
CA ILE A 201 -6.22 13.89 -0.67
C ILE A 201 -7.20 12.74 -0.86
N ALA A 202 -7.25 11.78 0.08
CA ALA A 202 -8.18 10.67 0.04
C ALA A 202 -9.64 11.14 -0.05
N THR A 203 -10.00 12.17 0.74
CA THR A 203 -11.34 12.76 0.69
C THR A 203 -11.61 13.45 -0.64
N MET A 204 -10.64 14.19 -1.19
CA MET A 204 -10.77 14.81 -2.51
C MET A 204 -10.99 13.77 -3.61
N ILE A 205 -10.25 12.67 -3.59
CA ILE A 205 -10.43 11.58 -4.56
C ILE A 205 -11.85 11.02 -4.46
N GLY A 206 -12.34 10.73 -3.25
CA GLY A 206 -13.68 10.20 -3.04
C GLY A 206 -14.79 11.20 -3.36
N ASP A 207 -14.69 12.43 -2.84
CA ASP A 207 -15.78 13.42 -2.92
C ASP A 207 -15.84 14.13 -4.31
N ILE A 208 -14.68 14.34 -4.98
CA ILE A 208 -14.61 15.04 -6.27
C ILE A 208 -14.72 14.07 -7.45
N PHE A 209 -13.98 12.95 -7.39
CA PHE A 209 -13.85 12.02 -8.51
C PHE A 209 -14.70 10.74 -8.33
N GLY A 210 -15.21 10.48 -7.12
CA GLY A 210 -16.09 9.33 -6.84
C GLY A 210 -15.38 7.98 -6.76
N PHE A 211 -14.06 7.95 -6.64
CA PHE A 211 -13.29 6.70 -6.63
C PHE A 211 -13.15 6.12 -5.21
N PRO A 212 -13.19 4.79 -5.06
CA PRO A 212 -12.75 4.12 -3.84
C PRO A 212 -11.31 4.46 -3.52
N VAL A 213 -11.02 4.67 -2.24
CA VAL A 213 -9.68 5.04 -1.80
C VAL A 213 -9.32 4.36 -0.49
N GLN A 214 -8.08 3.90 -0.39
CA GLN A 214 -7.47 3.40 0.83
C GLN A 214 -6.25 4.24 1.15
N ALA A 215 -6.15 4.74 2.38
CA ALA A 215 -5.04 5.58 2.79
C ALA A 215 -4.57 5.21 4.19
N SER A 216 -3.26 5.11 4.38
CA SER A 216 -2.63 4.81 5.66
C SER A 216 -1.32 5.57 5.83
N PRO A 217 -0.97 6.04 7.04
CA PRO A 217 0.36 6.56 7.35
C PRO A 217 1.23 5.46 7.97
N LYS A 218 2.56 5.59 7.79
CA LYS A 218 3.57 4.89 8.56
C LYS A 218 4.49 5.90 9.24
N TYR A 219 4.58 5.83 10.55
CA TYR A 219 5.42 6.69 11.37
C TYR A 219 5.90 5.93 12.61
N GLY A 220 7.07 6.34 13.13
CA GLY A 220 7.58 5.81 14.39
C GLY A 220 6.77 6.27 15.62
N SER A 221 7.17 5.83 16.80
CA SER A 221 6.58 6.25 18.08
C SER A 221 6.76 7.76 18.37
N GLU A 222 7.78 8.36 17.80
CA GLU A 222 8.06 9.79 17.91
C GLU A 222 7.12 10.63 17.04
N LYS A 223 6.56 11.70 17.64
CA LYS A 223 5.55 12.54 16.96
C LYS A 223 6.15 13.63 16.06
N LYS A 224 7.44 13.95 16.20
CA LYS A 224 8.10 15.05 15.47
C LYS A 224 9.54 14.68 15.12
N GLY A 225 10.00 15.15 13.96
CA GLY A 225 11.39 15.10 13.55
C GLY A 225 11.85 13.78 12.95
N LEU A 226 11.04 12.72 12.96
CA LEU A 226 11.37 11.45 12.31
C LEU A 226 10.67 11.32 10.95
N PRO A 227 11.23 10.51 10.05
CA PRO A 227 10.60 10.21 8.77
C PRO A 227 9.17 9.70 8.95
N THR A 228 8.28 10.19 8.10
CA THR A 228 6.87 9.81 8.07
C THR A 228 6.49 9.52 6.63
N ASN A 229 6.05 8.30 6.37
CA ASN A 229 5.53 7.93 5.07
C ASN A 229 4.00 7.91 5.06
N THR A 230 3.44 8.24 3.94
CA THR A 230 1.99 8.14 3.70
C THR A 230 1.75 7.32 2.45
N TYR A 231 0.80 6.42 2.54
CA TYR A 231 0.39 5.54 1.45
C TYR A 231 -1.05 5.82 1.10
N LEU A 232 -1.36 5.85 -0.19
CA LEU A 232 -2.71 5.99 -0.69
C LEU A 232 -2.82 5.20 -1.99
N THR A 233 -3.86 4.40 -2.11
CA THR A 233 -4.25 3.75 -3.37
C THR A 233 -5.69 4.06 -3.66
N THR A 234 -5.98 4.39 -4.90
CA THR A 234 -7.34 4.52 -5.44
C THR A 234 -7.48 3.65 -6.67
N THR A 235 -8.70 3.28 -7.00
CA THR A 235 -9.02 2.51 -8.20
C THR A 235 -10.31 3.02 -8.82
N LYS A 236 -10.44 2.90 -10.13
CA LYS A 236 -11.69 3.21 -10.84
C LYS A 236 -12.67 2.06 -10.76
N GLU A 237 -12.16 0.84 -10.68
CA GLU A 237 -12.95 -0.38 -10.67
C GLU A 237 -12.38 -1.37 -9.64
N GLY A 238 -13.25 -2.27 -9.14
CA GLY A 238 -12.85 -3.31 -8.22
C GLY A 238 -12.65 -2.86 -6.76
N LYS A 239 -12.04 -3.72 -5.98
CA LYS A 239 -11.75 -3.52 -4.55
C LYS A 239 -10.24 -3.55 -4.31
N ILE A 240 -9.73 -2.58 -3.56
CA ILE A 240 -8.33 -2.55 -3.11
C ILE A 240 -8.19 -3.57 -1.99
N LEU A 241 -7.41 -4.63 -2.23
CA LEU A 241 -7.21 -5.74 -1.29
C LEU A 241 -5.78 -5.80 -0.72
N THR A 242 -4.87 -4.97 -1.23
CA THR A 242 -3.51 -4.88 -0.72
C THR A 242 -3.42 -3.87 0.43
N HIS A 243 -2.86 -4.30 1.57
CA HIS A 243 -2.77 -3.51 2.81
C HIS A 243 -1.32 -3.29 3.26
N SER A 244 -0.36 -3.65 2.41
CA SER A 244 1.06 -3.48 2.65
C SER A 244 1.55 -2.08 2.29
N GLU A 245 2.81 -1.80 2.61
CA GLU A 245 3.54 -0.68 2.02
C GLU A 245 3.54 -0.83 0.51
N LEU A 246 3.25 0.27 -0.19
CA LEU A 246 3.04 0.22 -1.62
C LEU A 246 4.35 -0.09 -2.35
N GLN A 247 4.34 -1.19 -3.08
CA GLN A 247 5.45 -1.64 -3.93
C GLN A 247 5.36 -1.06 -5.35
N GLN A 248 4.16 -0.65 -5.77
CA GLN A 248 3.91 0.01 -7.05
C GLN A 248 3.22 1.35 -6.78
N VAL A 249 3.80 2.44 -7.30
CA VAL A 249 3.30 3.80 -7.13
C VAL A 249 3.45 4.61 -8.42
N GLU A 250 2.54 5.54 -8.65
CA GLU A 250 2.56 6.44 -9.81
C GLU A 250 2.96 7.87 -9.43
N PHE A 251 2.86 8.22 -8.13
CA PHE A 251 3.24 9.55 -7.66
C PHE A 251 3.97 9.50 -6.33
N VAL A 252 5.13 10.15 -6.24
CA VAL A 252 5.97 10.21 -5.04
C VAL A 252 6.25 11.67 -4.66
N PRO A 253 5.46 12.27 -3.75
CA PRO A 253 5.79 13.58 -3.20
C PRO A 253 6.84 13.49 -2.08
N LEU A 254 7.93 14.23 -2.24
CA LEU A 254 9.01 14.43 -1.28
C LEU A 254 8.86 15.81 -0.63
N MET A 255 8.35 15.84 0.59
CA MET A 255 8.20 17.09 1.35
C MET A 255 9.48 17.52 2.06
N ASP A 256 10.48 16.65 2.08
CA ASP A 256 11.82 16.92 2.60
C ASP A 256 12.87 16.35 1.63
N PRO A 257 13.74 17.18 1.04
CA PRO A 257 14.77 16.73 0.11
C PRO A 257 15.81 15.81 0.74
N THR A 258 15.95 15.78 2.07
CA THR A 258 16.86 14.85 2.75
C THR A 258 16.45 13.37 2.56
N THR A 259 15.23 13.12 2.10
CA THR A 259 14.73 11.78 1.76
C THR A 259 15.64 11.05 0.76
N TRP A 260 16.30 11.78 -0.17
CA TRP A 260 17.27 11.20 -1.10
C TRP A 260 18.44 10.49 -0.43
N ASN A 261 18.77 10.90 0.81
CA ASN A 261 19.84 10.34 1.60
C ASN A 261 19.37 9.29 2.62
N MET A 262 18.05 9.20 2.85
CA MET A 262 17.47 8.37 3.89
C MET A 262 16.89 7.05 3.40
N GLY A 263 16.80 6.85 2.08
CA GLY A 263 16.21 5.67 1.47
C GLY A 263 16.22 5.75 -0.04
N ASN A 264 15.39 4.94 -0.67
CA ASN A 264 15.21 4.96 -2.13
C ASN A 264 13.75 5.28 -2.48
N PRO A 265 13.38 6.57 -2.65
CA PRO A 265 12.00 6.96 -2.96
C PRO A 265 11.55 6.53 -4.37
N CYS A 266 12.47 6.11 -5.23
CA CYS A 266 12.16 5.66 -6.59
C CYS A 266 11.70 4.20 -6.67
N VAL A 267 11.90 3.39 -5.62
CA VAL A 267 11.51 1.97 -5.65
C VAL A 267 10.02 1.84 -5.95
N GLY A 268 9.68 1.01 -6.94
CA GLY A 268 8.29 0.73 -7.33
C GLY A 268 7.57 1.88 -8.03
N LEU A 269 8.26 3.00 -8.31
CA LEU A 269 7.69 4.06 -9.12
C LEU A 269 7.56 3.59 -10.58
N GLN A 270 6.33 3.65 -11.08
CA GLN A 270 5.97 3.12 -12.37
C GLN A 270 6.49 3.99 -13.52
N GLU A 271 6.69 3.37 -14.69
CA GLU A 271 7.04 4.05 -15.95
C GLU A 271 6.12 5.25 -16.20
N GLY A 272 6.71 6.40 -16.53
CA GLY A 272 5.97 7.64 -16.74
C GLY A 272 5.35 8.26 -15.49
N GLY A 273 5.63 7.71 -14.32
CA GLY A 273 5.19 8.25 -13.03
C GLY A 273 5.78 9.62 -12.72
N ALA A 274 5.46 10.16 -11.56
CA ALA A 274 5.89 11.51 -11.19
C ALA A 274 6.52 11.56 -9.80
N ILE A 275 7.58 12.37 -9.67
CA ILE A 275 8.15 12.79 -8.39
C ILE A 275 7.92 14.29 -8.23
N PHE A 276 7.44 14.69 -7.07
CA PHE A 276 7.43 16.08 -6.63
C PHE A 276 8.41 16.26 -5.48
N GLN A 277 9.19 17.33 -5.50
CA GLN A 277 10.08 17.71 -4.41
C GLN A 277 9.78 19.14 -3.94
N HIS A 278 9.64 19.31 -2.61
CA HIS A 278 9.73 20.64 -2.02
C HIS A 278 11.14 21.22 -2.27
N THR A 279 11.22 22.45 -2.79
CA THR A 279 12.47 23.13 -3.09
C THR A 279 12.30 24.63 -3.09
N ASP A 280 13.29 25.35 -2.59
CA ASP A 280 13.44 26.80 -2.73
C ASP A 280 14.17 27.20 -4.02
N VAL A 281 14.61 26.24 -4.81
CA VAL A 281 15.26 26.44 -6.11
C VAL A 281 14.19 26.58 -7.19
N GLU A 282 14.07 27.78 -7.78
CA GLU A 282 13.08 28.06 -8.82
C GLU A 282 13.56 27.70 -10.24
N GLU A 283 14.87 27.49 -10.44
CA GLU A 283 15.45 27.17 -11.72
C GLU A 283 15.48 25.64 -11.97
N PRO A 284 14.76 25.12 -13.00
CA PRO A 284 14.67 23.69 -13.24
C PRO A 284 16.02 22.99 -13.42
N GLN A 285 16.97 23.62 -14.10
CA GLN A 285 18.31 23.07 -14.31
C GLN A 285 19.04 22.85 -12.97
N ARG A 286 19.02 23.84 -12.08
CA ARG A 286 19.68 23.74 -10.77
C ARG A 286 19.02 22.69 -9.88
N LEU A 287 17.70 22.58 -9.93
CA LEU A 287 16.97 21.54 -9.21
C LEU A 287 17.40 20.14 -9.70
N TRP A 288 17.50 19.96 -11.02
CA TRP A 288 17.98 18.72 -11.62
C TRP A 288 19.43 18.41 -11.23
N ASP A 289 20.31 19.42 -11.29
CA ASP A 289 21.72 19.24 -11.02
C ASP A 289 22.02 18.80 -9.57
N ALA A 290 21.17 19.20 -8.64
CA ALA A 290 21.30 18.85 -7.22
C ALA A 290 20.94 17.39 -6.87
N LEU A 291 20.34 16.64 -7.80
CA LEU A 291 19.92 15.26 -7.54
C LEU A 291 21.10 14.27 -7.54
N PRO A 292 21.00 13.19 -6.73
CA PRO A 292 21.92 12.06 -6.83
C PRO A 292 21.92 11.44 -8.24
N ILE A 293 23.09 11.00 -8.71
CA ILE A 293 23.20 10.49 -10.10
C ILE A 293 22.39 9.22 -10.34
N TRP A 294 22.24 8.36 -9.33
CA TRP A 294 21.37 7.19 -9.40
C TRP A 294 19.90 7.56 -9.62
N ALA A 295 19.43 8.66 -9.00
CA ALA A 295 18.07 9.14 -9.19
C ALA A 295 17.88 9.74 -10.60
N LYS A 296 18.89 10.48 -11.11
CA LYS A 296 18.88 10.96 -12.50
C LYS A 296 18.78 9.82 -13.49
N TYR A 297 19.61 8.77 -13.33
CA TYR A 297 19.55 7.58 -14.16
C TYR A 297 18.13 6.99 -14.15
N PHE A 298 17.59 6.68 -12.97
CA PHE A 298 16.27 6.09 -12.85
C PHE A 298 15.19 6.92 -13.52
N MET A 299 15.17 8.24 -13.29
CA MET A 299 14.15 9.12 -13.86
C MET A 299 14.24 9.23 -15.39
N VAL A 300 15.45 9.23 -15.95
CA VAL A 300 15.64 9.25 -17.41
C VAL A 300 15.22 7.93 -18.03
N ASP A 301 15.66 6.82 -17.45
CA ASP A 301 15.42 5.46 -17.93
C ASP A 301 13.93 5.07 -17.90
N HIS A 302 13.22 5.45 -16.82
CA HIS A 302 11.80 5.13 -16.61
C HIS A 302 10.84 6.27 -17.00
N HIS A 303 11.31 7.27 -17.74
CA HIS A 303 10.49 8.41 -18.22
C HIS A 303 9.73 9.14 -17.09
N ILE A 304 10.33 9.22 -15.90
CA ILE A 304 9.70 9.87 -14.74
C ILE A 304 9.62 11.38 -14.94
N ARG A 305 8.49 11.98 -14.59
CA ARG A 305 8.28 13.42 -14.57
C ARG A 305 8.74 13.99 -13.22
N PHE A 306 9.44 15.10 -13.24
CA PHE A 306 9.98 15.68 -12.02
C PHE A 306 9.48 17.11 -11.82
N PHE A 307 8.97 17.40 -10.61
CA PHE A 307 8.31 18.65 -10.27
C PHE A 307 8.91 19.28 -9.03
N GLY A 308 8.89 20.63 -8.98
CA GLY A 308 9.33 21.42 -7.83
C GLY A 308 8.40 22.57 -7.53
N VAL A 309 8.32 22.94 -6.24
CA VAL A 309 7.76 24.22 -5.78
C VAL A 309 8.21 24.53 -4.36
N ASP A 310 8.36 25.81 -4.02
CA ASP A 310 8.64 26.25 -2.65
C ASP A 310 7.35 26.26 -1.81
N THR A 311 7.08 25.12 -1.16
CA THR A 311 5.90 24.97 -0.28
C THR A 311 5.99 25.84 0.96
N VAL A 312 7.20 26.19 1.44
CA VAL A 312 7.41 27.06 2.62
C VAL A 312 7.07 28.50 2.28
N ARG A 313 7.52 29.00 1.13
CA ARG A 313 7.21 30.37 0.66
C ARG A 313 5.69 30.55 0.50
N ILE A 314 5.04 29.61 -0.17
CA ILE A 314 3.56 29.64 -0.34
C ILE A 314 2.85 29.56 1.01
N ALA A 315 3.29 28.65 1.89
CA ALA A 315 2.70 28.51 3.22
C ALA A 315 2.80 29.83 4.02
N ARG A 316 3.94 30.52 4.00
CA ARG A 316 4.14 31.82 4.64
C ARG A 316 3.26 32.91 4.02
N ALA A 317 3.09 32.91 2.71
CA ALA A 317 2.25 33.90 2.02
C ALA A 317 0.76 33.75 2.39
N CYS A 318 0.31 32.52 2.66
CA CYS A 318 -1.08 32.20 2.97
C CYS A 318 -1.41 32.22 4.46
N CYS A 319 -0.50 31.72 5.31
CA CYS A 319 -0.71 31.63 6.76
C CYS A 319 -0.23 32.92 7.44
N LYS A 320 -1.12 33.88 7.64
CA LYS A 320 -0.78 35.17 8.24
C LYS A 320 -0.98 35.24 9.76
N SER A 321 -1.62 34.24 10.34
CA SER A 321 -2.15 34.29 11.70
C SER A 321 -1.26 33.60 12.75
N ASP A 322 -0.41 32.64 12.36
CA ASP A 322 0.41 31.85 13.31
C ASP A 322 1.53 31.12 12.61
N ASP A 323 2.77 31.58 12.82
CA ASP A 323 3.98 30.98 12.24
C ASP A 323 4.17 29.51 12.59
N SER A 324 3.63 29.05 13.72
CA SER A 324 3.66 27.64 14.12
C SER A 324 2.87 26.72 13.20
N LEU A 325 1.98 27.28 12.38
CA LEU A 325 1.14 26.54 11.42
C LEU A 325 1.81 26.42 10.04
N ILE A 326 2.88 27.18 9.73
CA ILE A 326 3.55 27.18 8.43
C ILE A 326 3.94 25.76 8.01
N GLN A 327 4.54 24.99 8.91
CA GLN A 327 4.90 23.60 8.62
C GLN A 327 3.70 22.74 8.19
N ARG A 328 2.54 22.95 8.83
CA ARG A 328 1.30 22.21 8.48
C ARG A 328 0.68 22.69 7.18
N PHE A 329 0.85 23.99 6.87
CA PHE A 329 0.37 24.58 5.62
C PHE A 329 1.11 24.06 4.38
N GLN A 330 2.35 23.63 4.51
CA GLN A 330 3.06 22.96 3.41
C GLN A 330 2.29 21.74 2.88
N GLY A 331 1.67 20.96 3.78
CA GLY A 331 0.78 19.89 3.39
C GLY A 331 -0.44 20.34 2.60
N VAL A 332 -0.95 21.55 2.86
CA VAL A 332 -2.06 22.12 2.09
C VAL A 332 -1.61 22.53 0.68
N VAL A 333 -0.40 23.07 0.55
CA VAL A 333 0.21 23.36 -0.77
C VAL A 333 0.32 22.09 -1.60
N LEU A 334 0.72 20.96 -0.97
CA LEU A 334 0.80 19.66 -1.64
C LEU A 334 -0.55 19.21 -2.24
N LEU A 335 -1.70 19.63 -1.68
CA LEU A 335 -3.00 19.33 -2.30
C LEU A 335 -3.12 19.96 -3.69
N GLY A 336 -2.64 21.21 -3.85
CA GLY A 336 -2.58 21.88 -5.14
C GLY A 336 -1.67 21.17 -6.14
N VAL A 337 -0.46 20.80 -5.69
CA VAL A 337 0.49 20.02 -6.49
C VAL A 337 -0.14 18.69 -6.94
N PHE A 338 -0.78 17.97 -6.01
CA PHE A 338 -1.49 16.72 -6.33
C PHE A 338 -2.51 16.92 -7.46
N LEU A 339 -3.35 17.93 -7.36
CA LEU A 339 -4.38 18.21 -8.37
C LEU A 339 -3.79 18.61 -9.74
N ARG A 340 -2.59 19.18 -9.77
CA ARG A 340 -1.90 19.58 -11.01
C ARG A 340 -1.17 18.44 -11.67
N VAL A 341 -0.46 17.63 -10.87
CA VAL A 341 0.50 16.62 -11.36
C VAL A 341 -0.19 15.30 -11.72
N THR A 342 -1.26 14.95 -11.00
CA THR A 342 -1.97 13.68 -11.20
C THR A 342 -3.00 13.74 -12.34
N PRO A 343 -3.36 12.60 -12.94
CA PRO A 343 -4.20 12.57 -14.13
C PRO A 343 -5.69 12.83 -13.84
N PHE A 344 -6.12 12.83 -12.59
CA PHE A 344 -7.56 12.81 -12.21
C PHE A 344 -8.38 13.94 -12.82
N LYS A 345 -7.85 15.17 -12.85
CA LYS A 345 -8.55 16.32 -13.46
C LYS A 345 -8.76 16.12 -14.95
N ALA A 346 -7.70 15.71 -15.68
CA ALA A 346 -7.76 15.50 -17.12
C ALA A 346 -8.69 14.34 -17.48
N GLU A 347 -8.60 13.23 -16.75
CA GLU A 347 -9.47 12.07 -16.92
C GLU A 347 -10.95 12.37 -16.64
N ALA A 348 -11.23 13.26 -15.68
CA ALA A 348 -12.57 13.74 -15.38
C ALA A 348 -13.08 14.82 -16.36
N GLY A 349 -12.25 15.26 -17.32
CA GLY A 349 -12.59 16.32 -18.26
C GLY A 349 -12.93 17.67 -17.59
N MET A 350 -12.36 17.95 -16.41
CA MET A 350 -12.68 19.14 -15.64
C MET A 350 -11.85 20.35 -16.07
N SER A 351 -12.50 21.51 -16.18
CA SER A 351 -11.81 22.80 -16.20
C SER A 351 -11.24 23.14 -14.82
N ASP A 352 -10.32 24.12 -14.76
CA ASP A 352 -9.77 24.60 -13.48
C ASP A 352 -10.87 25.17 -12.58
N ASP A 353 -11.78 25.95 -13.12
CA ASP A 353 -12.91 26.52 -12.38
C ASP A 353 -13.83 25.44 -11.78
N ALA A 354 -14.16 24.43 -12.59
CA ALA A 354 -14.97 23.31 -12.14
C ALA A 354 -14.26 22.50 -11.02
N LEU A 355 -12.94 22.30 -11.14
CA LEU A 355 -12.14 21.65 -10.11
C LEU A 355 -12.15 22.44 -8.80
N PHE A 356 -11.77 23.73 -8.84
CA PHE A 356 -11.67 24.56 -7.65
C PHE A 356 -13.01 24.80 -6.97
N SER A 357 -14.14 24.83 -7.70
CA SER A 357 -15.46 24.87 -7.11
C SER A 357 -15.78 23.65 -6.23
N LYS A 358 -15.20 22.48 -6.55
CA LYS A 358 -15.38 21.24 -5.78
C LYS A 358 -14.36 21.06 -4.65
N VAL A 359 -13.20 21.72 -4.71
CA VAL A 359 -12.13 21.60 -3.70
C VAL A 359 -12.54 22.22 -2.36
N GLU A 360 -13.39 23.24 -2.36
CA GLU A 360 -13.80 23.93 -1.14
C GLU A 360 -14.49 23.01 -0.13
N ALA A 361 -15.37 22.12 -0.57
CA ALA A 361 -16.15 21.26 0.32
C ALA A 361 -15.28 20.29 1.15
N PRO A 362 -14.32 19.54 0.58
CA PRO A 362 -13.35 18.75 1.33
C PRO A 362 -12.53 19.59 2.31
N LEU A 363 -12.05 20.78 1.92
CA LEU A 363 -11.29 21.65 2.81
C LEU A 363 -12.15 22.14 3.97
N ARG A 364 -13.37 22.53 3.72
CA ARG A 364 -14.34 22.96 4.74
C ARG A 364 -14.65 21.83 5.75
N LYS A 365 -14.74 20.59 5.28
CA LYS A 365 -14.94 19.40 6.13
C LYS A 365 -13.83 19.24 7.18
N TYR A 366 -12.57 19.53 6.82
CA TYR A 366 -11.43 19.38 7.72
C TYR A 366 -11.08 20.65 8.50
N PHE A 367 -11.22 21.81 7.89
CA PHE A 367 -10.73 23.08 8.44
C PHE A 367 -11.84 24.04 8.85
N GLY A 368 -13.10 23.80 8.46
CA GLY A 368 -14.22 24.72 8.70
C GLY A 368 -14.49 25.05 10.17
N LYS A 369 -14.23 24.12 11.08
CA LYS A 369 -14.33 24.35 12.54
C LYS A 369 -13.38 25.44 13.05
N LYS A 370 -12.36 25.82 12.28
CA LYS A 370 -11.39 26.86 12.61
C LYS A 370 -11.77 28.25 12.08
N GLY A 371 -12.89 28.35 11.37
CA GLY A 371 -13.43 29.60 10.83
C GLY A 371 -13.19 29.80 9.32
N GLU A 372 -14.00 30.68 8.73
CA GLU A 372 -14.00 30.96 7.28
C GLU A 372 -12.67 31.53 6.76
N ALA A 373 -11.98 32.34 7.55
CA ALA A 373 -10.68 32.89 7.17
C ALA A 373 -9.65 31.76 6.97
N VAL A 374 -9.70 30.72 7.80
CA VAL A 374 -8.79 29.56 7.68
C VAL A 374 -9.14 28.75 6.42
N VAL A 375 -10.41 28.58 6.10
CA VAL A 375 -10.83 27.90 4.86
C VAL A 375 -10.34 28.67 3.63
N ALA A 376 -10.50 30.00 3.63
CA ALA A 376 -10.03 30.87 2.55
C ALA A 376 -8.50 30.83 2.38
N ASP A 377 -7.74 30.83 3.48
CA ASP A 377 -6.29 30.71 3.46
C ASP A 377 -5.84 29.33 2.90
N ASN A 378 -6.55 28.24 3.26
CA ASN A 378 -6.27 26.92 2.72
C ASN A 378 -6.58 26.84 1.22
N LEU A 379 -7.72 27.39 0.77
CA LEU A 379 -8.06 27.46 -0.67
C LEU A 379 -7.01 28.21 -1.47
N ARG A 380 -6.52 29.34 -0.93
CA ARG A 380 -5.44 30.12 -1.57
C ARG A 380 -4.16 29.31 -1.67
N ALA A 381 -3.77 28.59 -0.61
CA ALA A 381 -2.56 27.75 -0.61
C ALA A 381 -2.67 26.59 -1.63
N VAL A 382 -3.84 25.95 -1.74
CA VAL A 382 -4.09 24.92 -2.76
C VAL A 382 -3.97 25.51 -4.17
N ARG A 383 -4.59 26.70 -4.41
CA ARG A 383 -4.53 27.35 -5.72
C ARG A 383 -3.09 27.73 -6.10
N MET A 384 -2.33 28.34 -5.19
CA MET A 384 -0.93 28.70 -5.43
C MET A 384 -0.07 27.44 -5.69
N GLY A 385 -0.25 26.37 -4.91
CA GLY A 385 0.45 25.12 -5.14
C GLY A 385 0.15 24.50 -6.52
N TYR A 386 -1.08 24.65 -7.00
CA TYR A 386 -1.50 24.20 -8.33
C TYR A 386 -0.90 25.05 -9.46
N GLU A 387 -0.88 26.37 -9.28
CA GLU A 387 -0.46 27.33 -10.32
C GLU A 387 1.06 27.46 -10.42
N GLU A 388 1.78 27.37 -9.28
CA GLU A 388 3.21 27.67 -9.20
C GLU A 388 4.11 26.41 -9.28
N VAL A 389 3.56 25.19 -9.16
CA VAL A 389 4.37 23.99 -9.37
C VAL A 389 4.89 23.95 -10.80
N PHE A 390 6.20 23.80 -10.94
CA PHE A 390 6.85 23.68 -12.25
C PHE A 390 7.37 22.27 -12.50
N GLU A 391 7.41 21.87 -13.75
CA GLU A 391 8.00 20.61 -14.21
C GLU A 391 9.43 20.87 -14.71
N VAL A 392 10.37 20.01 -14.36
CA VAL A 392 11.70 20.03 -14.96
C VAL A 392 11.55 19.54 -16.41
N PRO A 393 11.87 20.38 -17.42
CA PRO A 393 11.71 19.99 -18.81
C PRO A 393 12.47 18.70 -19.16
N ARG A 394 11.83 17.81 -19.90
CA ARG A 394 12.43 16.54 -20.32
C ARG A 394 13.79 16.73 -21.02
N ALA A 395 13.91 17.78 -21.82
CA ALA A 395 15.16 18.14 -22.50
C ALA A 395 16.34 18.39 -21.55
N ILE A 396 16.09 18.95 -20.35
CA ILE A 396 17.12 19.11 -19.32
C ILE A 396 17.58 17.75 -18.80
N MET A 397 16.64 16.87 -18.52
CA MET A 397 16.90 15.54 -18.00
C MET A 397 17.68 14.68 -19.00
N GLU A 398 17.29 14.70 -20.28
CA GLU A 398 17.91 13.96 -21.37
C GLU A 398 19.28 14.54 -21.80
N ALA A 399 19.53 15.80 -21.51
CA ALA A 399 20.85 16.40 -21.71
C ALA A 399 21.92 15.92 -20.72
N THR A 400 21.55 15.10 -19.74
CA THR A 400 22.51 14.50 -18.78
C THR A 400 23.52 13.64 -19.55
N PRO A 401 24.83 13.86 -19.36
CA PRO A 401 25.86 13.13 -20.10
C PRO A 401 25.74 11.60 -19.91
N ALA A 402 25.89 10.84 -20.99
CA ALA A 402 25.81 9.37 -20.96
C ALA A 402 26.74 8.71 -19.94
N ALA A 403 27.94 9.29 -19.71
CA ALA A 403 28.86 8.79 -18.69
C ALA A 403 28.32 8.98 -17.26
N VAL A 404 27.54 10.03 -17.00
CA VAL A 404 26.88 10.26 -15.70
C VAL A 404 25.75 9.26 -15.52
N LEU A 405 24.96 9.01 -16.56
CA LEU A 405 23.87 8.02 -16.52
C LEU A 405 24.39 6.60 -16.33
N ALA A 406 25.50 6.24 -17.00
CA ALA A 406 26.14 4.92 -16.83
C ALA A 406 26.61 4.71 -15.39
N LYS A 407 27.26 5.69 -14.78
CA LYS A 407 27.67 5.65 -13.36
C LYS A 407 26.42 5.62 -12.44
N GLY A 408 25.39 6.39 -12.80
CA GLY A 408 24.12 6.39 -12.07
C GLY A 408 23.44 5.02 -12.05
N LYS A 409 23.53 4.25 -13.15
CA LYS A 409 23.07 2.87 -13.21
C LYS A 409 23.81 1.96 -12.25
N GLU A 410 25.14 2.05 -12.20
CA GLU A 410 25.95 1.27 -11.26
C GLU A 410 25.55 1.57 -9.80
N GLU A 411 25.37 2.84 -9.47
CA GLU A 411 24.92 3.26 -8.13
C GLU A 411 23.49 2.81 -7.83
N TRP A 412 22.59 2.83 -8.82
CA TRP A 412 21.21 2.32 -8.68
C TRP A 412 21.21 0.82 -8.38
N ASP A 413 21.97 0.04 -9.15
CA ASP A 413 22.05 -1.41 -8.99
C ASP A 413 22.63 -1.80 -7.60
N ALA A 414 23.52 -0.97 -7.05
CA ALA A 414 24.14 -1.16 -5.73
C ALA A 414 23.28 -0.66 -4.56
N LYS A 415 22.36 0.30 -4.79
CA LYS A 415 21.61 0.99 -3.72
C LYS A 415 20.61 0.10 -2.98
N GLY A 416 20.19 -0.99 -3.58
CA GLY A 416 19.16 -1.85 -3.03
C GLY A 416 17.75 -1.29 -3.15
N LYS A 417 16.77 -2.14 -2.90
CA LYS A 417 15.34 -1.85 -3.06
C LYS A 417 14.65 -1.40 -1.76
N ASP A 418 15.41 -0.97 -0.76
CA ASP A 418 14.81 -0.54 0.51
C ASP A 418 14.26 0.88 0.38
N VAL A 419 12.94 0.98 0.38
CA VAL A 419 12.21 2.26 0.36
C VAL A 419 12.49 3.07 1.62
N ASN A 420 12.74 2.40 2.74
CA ASN A 420 12.72 2.97 4.09
C ASN A 420 13.87 2.49 4.94
N ALA A 421 15.10 2.79 4.57
CA ALA A 421 16.29 2.45 5.40
C ALA A 421 16.20 2.93 6.88
N PHE A 422 15.22 3.79 7.19
CA PHE A 422 14.99 4.33 8.53
C PHE A 422 14.05 3.51 9.43
N PHE A 423 13.29 2.57 8.87
CA PHE A 423 12.30 1.77 9.63
C PHE A 423 12.75 0.33 9.86
N ILE A 424 14.04 0.07 9.71
CA ILE A 424 14.64 -1.24 9.96
C ILE A 424 14.87 -1.42 11.46
#